data_490e25b12a1bb79be0ae7d10c9c017de
#
_entry.id   490e25b12a1bb79be0ae7d10c9c017de
#
_cell.length_a   1.000
_cell.length_b   1.000
_cell.length_c   1.000
_cell.angle_alpha   90.00
_cell.angle_beta   90.00
_cell.angle_gamma   90.00
#
_symmetry.space_group_name_H-M   'P 1'
#
loop_
_entity.id
_entity.type
_entity.pdbx_description
1 polymer ?
#
loop_
_entity_poly.entity_id
_entity_poly.type
_entity_poly.pdbx_seq_one_letter_code
_entity_poly.pdbx_strand_id
1 'polypeptide(L)'
;MKEKSKRFLLTTLFMACCLCLWAQTDSLWTVRGRVTDAKTKKPLALVSVMSNRIGTVTNADGEFVLKLSAAPREVVFSCLGYQTRRLTAAACRSLEQEGNPVRLQASSVMLDEVVVEGHEARDIVLKAIDRIERNYPNNPNLMRGFYRETVQKRQRFISIAEGVVDIYKTGYQKSDAGDGVKILKGRRLLSQRASDTLAVKLQGGPVLPIILDVVKERDILLNEEELSKYTLRLRTPEMMDGRMQYVVELTPRVTETYALWTGRLYIDRETLAFTKIDLSLDMHNPGKVTEMILRKKPFSLRFTPHELSLTADYTTDGGVTRLNYIRNIIRFRCDWKRRLFKSNFNIVSEMVVTDRQEGADIRPIRVRDSFFRHDNFYDKVIYFNDPDFWGSENIIEPTEDLLKGIDKIKKKMIDK
;
A
#
# COMPACT_ATOMS: atom_id res chain seq x y z
N MET A 1 -12.80 36.91 -58.66
CA MET A 1 -13.56 35.79 -57.99
C MET A 1 -12.70 34.55 -57.69
N LYS A 2 -11.81 34.13 -58.58
CA LYS A 2 -11.00 32.89 -58.36
C LYS A 2 -10.00 32.93 -57.18
N GLU A 3 -9.48 34.09 -56.79
CA GLU A 3 -8.48 34.23 -55.74
C GLU A 3 -9.10 34.19 -54.32
N LYS A 4 -10.29 34.76 -54.17
CA LYS A 4 -11.03 34.68 -52.89
C LYS A 4 -11.48 33.24 -52.55
N SER A 5 -11.83 32.45 -53.58
CA SER A 5 -12.22 31.06 -53.47
C SER A 5 -11.03 30.17 -53.05
N LYS A 6 -9.82 30.43 -53.57
CA LYS A 6 -8.60 29.72 -53.18
C LYS A 6 -8.19 30.01 -51.73
N ARG A 7 -8.31 31.24 -51.26
CA ARG A 7 -8.01 31.60 -49.88
C ARG A 7 -9.00 30.98 -48.91
N PHE A 8 -10.28 30.93 -49.26
CA PHE A 8 -11.31 30.29 -48.46
C PHE A 8 -11.10 28.76 -48.36
N LEU A 9 -10.69 28.13 -49.48
CA LEU A 9 -10.37 26.68 -49.48
C LEU A 9 -9.13 26.36 -48.63
N LEU A 10 -8.10 27.23 -48.66
CA LEU A 10 -6.89 27.06 -47.87
C LEU A 10 -7.14 27.25 -46.36
N THR A 11 -8.00 28.20 -45.98
CA THR A 11 -8.37 28.43 -44.57
C THR A 11 -9.25 27.31 -44.03
N THR A 12 -10.17 26.76 -44.81
CA THR A 12 -10.97 25.59 -44.40
C THR A 12 -10.14 24.33 -44.30
N LEU A 13 -9.16 24.13 -45.19
CA LEU A 13 -8.25 22.98 -45.12
C LEU A 13 -7.30 23.10 -43.91
N PHE A 14 -6.80 24.30 -43.60
CA PHE A 14 -5.97 24.56 -42.41
C PHE A 14 -6.75 24.39 -41.12
N MET A 15 -8.01 24.82 -41.10
CA MET A 15 -8.91 24.64 -39.92
C MET A 15 -9.31 23.18 -39.74
N ALA A 16 -9.49 22.41 -40.82
CA ALA A 16 -9.72 20.96 -40.75
C ALA A 16 -8.48 20.19 -40.25
N CYS A 17 -7.25 20.59 -40.67
CA CYS A 17 -6.01 20.04 -40.10
C CYS A 17 -5.81 20.35 -38.61
N CYS A 18 -6.17 21.56 -38.17
CA CYS A 18 -6.10 21.93 -36.76
C CYS A 18 -7.10 21.12 -35.87
N LEU A 19 -8.27 20.80 -36.42
CA LEU A 19 -9.26 19.96 -35.70
C LEU A 19 -8.81 18.48 -35.57
N CYS A 20 -8.03 17.98 -36.55
CA CYS A 20 -7.47 16.63 -36.45
C CYS A 20 -6.33 16.50 -35.40
N LEU A 21 -5.67 17.60 -35.05
CA LEU A 21 -4.60 17.60 -34.05
C LEU A 21 -5.10 17.55 -32.59
N TRP A 22 -6.40 17.78 -32.36
CA TRP A 22 -6.99 17.75 -31.01
C TRP A 22 -7.63 16.41 -30.65
N ALA A 23 -7.59 15.41 -31.53
CA ALA A 23 -8.17 14.08 -31.29
C ALA A 23 -7.14 13.00 -30.94
N GLN A 24 -5.94 13.37 -30.46
CA GLN A 24 -5.08 12.42 -29.79
C GLN A 24 -5.59 12.24 -28.35
N THR A 25 -6.64 11.45 -28.19
CA THR A 25 -6.88 10.79 -26.92
C THR A 25 -5.69 9.85 -26.70
N ASP A 26 -4.81 10.19 -25.76
CA ASP A 26 -3.78 9.28 -25.27
C ASP A 26 -4.48 8.01 -24.80
N SER A 27 -4.62 7.03 -25.71
CA SER A 27 -5.25 5.76 -25.37
C SER A 27 -4.30 4.99 -24.46
N LEU A 28 -4.62 4.97 -23.18
CA LEU A 28 -3.86 4.19 -22.19
C LEU A 28 -3.88 2.72 -22.58
N TRP A 29 -2.71 2.10 -22.56
CA TRP A 29 -2.63 0.66 -22.57
C TRP A 29 -3.11 0.15 -21.20
N THR A 30 -4.22 -0.54 -21.19
CA THR A 30 -4.83 -1.08 -19.95
C THR A 30 -4.91 -2.58 -20.05
N VAL A 31 -4.54 -3.28 -18.99
CA VAL A 31 -4.78 -4.72 -18.82
C VAL A 31 -5.43 -4.98 -17.48
N ARG A 32 -6.46 -5.81 -17.50
CA ARG A 32 -7.19 -6.29 -16.33
C ARG A 32 -7.01 -7.78 -16.20
N GLY A 33 -7.05 -8.28 -14.98
CA GLY A 33 -6.98 -9.72 -14.78
C GLY A 33 -7.06 -10.11 -13.32
N ARG A 34 -6.91 -11.41 -13.12
CA ARG A 34 -6.86 -12.04 -11.81
C ARG A 34 -5.61 -12.88 -11.70
N VAL A 35 -4.98 -12.88 -10.53
CA VAL A 35 -3.83 -13.74 -10.22
C VAL A 35 -4.28 -14.84 -9.26
N THR A 36 -3.90 -16.07 -9.56
CA THR A 36 -4.26 -17.25 -8.74
C THR A 36 -3.06 -18.16 -8.52
N ASP A 37 -3.09 -18.90 -7.43
CA ASP A 37 -2.19 -20.04 -7.21
C ASP A 37 -2.41 -21.12 -8.28
N ALA A 38 -1.34 -21.60 -8.88
CA ALA A 38 -1.41 -22.54 -10.01
C ALA A 38 -2.02 -23.89 -9.61
N LYS A 39 -1.80 -24.35 -8.37
CA LYS A 39 -2.27 -25.65 -7.86
C LYS A 39 -3.66 -25.55 -7.22
N THR A 40 -3.83 -24.64 -6.27
CA THR A 40 -5.07 -24.54 -5.48
C THR A 40 -6.16 -23.72 -6.17
N LYS A 41 -5.82 -22.95 -7.21
CA LYS A 41 -6.69 -22.01 -7.93
C LYS A 41 -7.24 -20.87 -7.07
N LYS A 42 -6.80 -20.75 -5.83
CA LYS A 42 -7.20 -19.66 -4.93
C LYS A 42 -6.65 -18.32 -5.42
N PRO A 43 -7.39 -17.22 -5.25
CA PRO A 43 -6.89 -15.89 -5.57
C PRO A 43 -5.66 -15.54 -4.71
N LEU A 44 -4.71 -14.84 -5.31
CA LEU A 44 -3.52 -14.35 -4.64
C LEU A 44 -3.61 -12.83 -4.46
N ALA A 45 -3.72 -12.42 -3.20
CA ALA A 45 -3.66 -11.02 -2.80
C ALA A 45 -2.23 -10.51 -2.72
N LEU A 46 -2.06 -9.20 -2.86
CA LEU A 46 -0.78 -8.50 -2.72
C LEU A 46 0.31 -9.00 -3.68
N VAL A 47 -0.09 -9.54 -4.82
CA VAL A 47 0.85 -9.79 -5.91
C VAL A 47 1.24 -8.44 -6.49
N SER A 48 2.52 -8.13 -6.51
CA SER A 48 3.06 -6.95 -7.19
C SER A 48 2.92 -7.15 -8.69
N VAL A 49 2.29 -6.19 -9.38
CA VAL A 49 2.07 -6.18 -10.83
C VAL A 49 2.75 -4.94 -11.38
N MET A 50 3.92 -5.10 -11.97
CA MET A 50 4.80 -4.00 -12.33
C MET A 50 5.20 -4.04 -13.80
N SER A 51 5.35 -2.87 -14.38
CA SER A 51 6.08 -2.67 -15.62
C SER A 51 7.02 -1.47 -15.47
N ASN A 52 8.30 -1.72 -15.50
CA ASN A 52 9.32 -0.73 -15.12
C ASN A 52 9.04 -0.14 -13.72
N ARG A 53 8.78 1.18 -13.65
CA ARG A 53 8.55 1.92 -12.40
C ARG A 53 7.06 2.09 -12.07
N ILE A 54 6.17 1.72 -12.99
CA ILE A 54 4.71 1.87 -12.84
C ILE A 54 4.10 0.54 -12.45
N GLY A 55 3.20 0.56 -11.47
CA GLY A 55 2.58 -0.69 -11.03
C GLY A 55 1.38 -0.52 -10.12
N THR A 56 0.92 -1.66 -9.66
CA THR A 56 -0.15 -1.83 -8.67
C THR A 56 0.05 -3.14 -7.92
N VAL A 57 -0.88 -3.48 -7.04
CA VAL A 57 -0.95 -4.80 -6.39
C VAL A 57 -2.34 -5.41 -6.58
N THR A 58 -2.43 -6.74 -6.53
CA THR A 58 -3.73 -7.41 -6.54
C THR A 58 -4.49 -7.18 -5.23
N ASN A 59 -5.80 -7.03 -5.33
CA ASN A 59 -6.71 -6.98 -4.17
C ASN A 59 -6.89 -8.38 -3.53
N ALA A 60 -7.72 -8.51 -2.50
CA ALA A 60 -7.96 -9.78 -1.81
C ALA A 60 -8.63 -10.85 -2.70
N ASP A 61 -9.31 -10.45 -3.77
CA ASP A 61 -9.93 -11.34 -4.75
C ASP A 61 -8.93 -11.73 -5.88
N GLY A 62 -7.66 -11.30 -5.76
CA GLY A 62 -6.60 -11.53 -6.73
C GLY A 62 -6.68 -10.63 -7.97
N GLU A 63 -7.55 -9.64 -7.99
CA GLU A 63 -7.83 -8.79 -9.16
C GLU A 63 -6.86 -7.60 -9.22
N PHE A 64 -6.53 -7.18 -10.45
CA PHE A 64 -5.72 -6.01 -10.73
C PHE A 64 -6.16 -5.32 -12.02
N VAL A 65 -5.86 -4.02 -12.09
CA VAL A 65 -5.89 -3.23 -13.33
C VAL A 65 -4.59 -2.44 -13.40
N LEU A 66 -3.83 -2.64 -14.47
CA LEU A 66 -2.61 -1.90 -14.75
C LEU A 66 -2.83 -1.00 -15.97
N LYS A 67 -2.59 0.30 -15.81
CA LYS A 67 -2.71 1.34 -16.83
C LYS A 67 -1.34 1.94 -17.10
N LEU A 68 -0.95 2.00 -18.35
CA LEU A 68 0.33 2.54 -18.80
C LEU A 68 0.09 3.48 -20.00
N SER A 69 0.96 4.45 -20.20
CA SER A 69 0.90 5.36 -21.34
C SER A 69 1.11 4.66 -22.71
N ALA A 70 1.79 3.51 -22.71
CA ALA A 70 2.04 2.70 -23.90
C ALA A 70 2.13 1.22 -23.54
N ALA A 71 2.01 0.33 -24.55
CA ALA A 71 2.19 -1.10 -24.36
C ALA A 71 3.62 -1.40 -23.86
N PRO A 72 3.76 -2.11 -22.72
CA PRO A 72 5.05 -2.41 -22.15
C PRO A 72 5.75 -3.55 -22.89
N ARG A 73 7.07 -3.65 -22.73
CA ARG A 73 7.80 -4.85 -23.15
C ARG A 73 7.36 -6.07 -22.36
N GLU A 74 7.26 -5.91 -21.05
CA GLU A 74 6.84 -6.97 -20.12
C GLU A 74 6.08 -6.43 -18.92
N VAL A 75 5.24 -7.27 -18.33
CA VAL A 75 4.61 -7.10 -17.03
C VAL A 75 5.11 -8.20 -16.11
N VAL A 76 5.57 -7.82 -14.95
CA VAL A 76 6.16 -8.71 -13.94
C VAL A 76 5.17 -8.91 -12.80
N PHE A 77 4.90 -10.18 -12.49
CA PHE A 77 4.04 -10.60 -11.38
C PHE A 77 4.89 -11.27 -10.33
N SER A 78 4.97 -10.71 -9.13
CA SER A 78 5.76 -11.27 -8.04
C SER A 78 5.00 -11.29 -6.72
N CYS A 79 5.24 -12.34 -5.95
CA CYS A 79 4.63 -12.57 -4.65
C CYS A 79 5.56 -13.41 -3.80
N LEU A 80 5.63 -13.12 -2.49
CA LEU A 80 6.41 -13.92 -1.55
C LEU A 80 5.94 -15.38 -1.56
N GLY A 81 6.88 -16.32 -1.61
CA GLY A 81 6.61 -17.75 -1.65
C GLY A 81 6.22 -18.29 -3.03
N TYR A 82 6.25 -17.45 -4.09
CA TYR A 82 5.91 -17.81 -5.45
C TYR A 82 7.05 -17.51 -6.43
N GLN A 83 7.06 -18.26 -7.54
CA GLN A 83 7.94 -17.98 -8.66
C GLN A 83 7.46 -16.72 -9.41
N THR A 84 8.36 -15.80 -9.68
CA THR A 84 8.07 -14.59 -10.45
C THR A 84 7.69 -14.95 -11.89
N ARG A 85 6.58 -14.40 -12.36
CA ARG A 85 6.11 -14.61 -13.74
C ARG A 85 6.22 -13.32 -14.55
N ARG A 86 6.83 -13.42 -15.73
CA ARG A 86 7.00 -12.32 -16.68
C ARG A 86 6.16 -12.60 -17.92
N LEU A 87 5.35 -11.64 -18.33
CA LEU A 87 4.46 -11.76 -19.49
C LEU A 87 4.67 -10.56 -20.41
N THR A 88 4.68 -10.81 -21.72
CA THR A 88 4.64 -9.71 -22.70
C THR A 88 3.26 -9.03 -22.69
N ALA A 89 3.18 -7.80 -23.22
CA ALA A 89 1.91 -7.09 -23.35
C ALA A 89 0.88 -7.90 -24.14
N ALA A 90 1.31 -8.62 -25.20
CA ALA A 90 0.44 -9.48 -25.99
C ALA A 90 -0.09 -10.66 -25.18
N ALA A 91 0.75 -11.34 -24.40
CA ALA A 91 0.33 -12.44 -23.53
C ALA A 91 -0.65 -11.98 -22.43
N CYS A 92 -0.45 -10.80 -21.86
CA CYS A 92 -1.40 -10.23 -20.91
C CYS A 92 -2.78 -9.99 -21.54
N ARG A 93 -2.82 -9.43 -22.76
CA ARG A 93 -4.09 -9.21 -23.50
C ARG A 93 -4.79 -10.51 -23.88
N SER A 94 -4.03 -11.53 -24.29
CA SER A 94 -4.61 -12.85 -24.59
C SER A 94 -5.29 -13.44 -23.36
N LEU A 95 -4.61 -13.43 -22.20
CA LEU A 95 -5.19 -13.92 -20.95
C LEU A 95 -6.45 -13.12 -20.54
N GLU A 96 -6.44 -11.78 -20.72
CA GLU A 96 -7.61 -10.94 -20.43
C GLU A 96 -8.79 -11.29 -21.36
N GLN A 97 -8.57 -11.42 -22.67
CA GLN A 97 -9.60 -11.73 -23.65
C GLN A 97 -10.20 -13.13 -23.44
N GLU A 98 -9.39 -14.09 -23.05
CA GLU A 98 -9.81 -15.45 -22.75
C GLU A 98 -10.46 -15.59 -21.37
N GLY A 99 -10.40 -14.55 -20.52
CA GLY A 99 -10.86 -14.60 -19.13
C GLY A 99 -10.00 -15.50 -18.24
N ASN A 100 -8.78 -15.82 -18.66
CA ASN A 100 -7.88 -16.70 -17.94
C ASN A 100 -7.07 -15.94 -16.88
N PRO A 101 -6.91 -16.50 -15.66
CA PRO A 101 -6.08 -15.88 -14.65
C PRO A 101 -4.59 -16.05 -14.94
N VAL A 102 -3.79 -15.10 -14.47
CA VAL A 102 -2.34 -15.28 -14.35
C VAL A 102 -2.08 -16.24 -13.20
N ARG A 103 -1.48 -17.39 -13.49
CA ARG A 103 -1.22 -18.46 -12.50
C ARG A 103 0.22 -18.36 -12.00
N LEU A 104 0.43 -18.23 -10.70
CA LEU A 104 1.75 -18.29 -10.08
C LEU A 104 1.97 -19.68 -9.47
N GLN A 105 3.16 -20.22 -9.68
CA GLN A 105 3.59 -21.47 -9.06
C GLN A 105 4.20 -21.18 -7.72
N ALA A 106 3.77 -21.87 -6.67
CA ALA A 106 4.43 -21.81 -5.37
C ALA A 106 5.87 -22.27 -5.53
N SER A 107 6.79 -21.55 -4.91
CA SER A 107 8.19 -21.94 -4.86
C SER A 107 8.35 -23.04 -3.82
N SER A 108 8.64 -24.26 -4.26
CA SER A 108 8.99 -25.36 -3.35
C SER A 108 10.45 -25.22 -2.96
N VAL A 109 10.71 -24.58 -1.84
CA VAL A 109 12.01 -24.67 -1.20
C VAL A 109 12.02 -25.95 -0.36
N MET A 110 12.53 -27.03 -0.90
CA MET A 110 12.84 -28.24 -0.12
C MET A 110 14.15 -27.96 0.64
N LEU A 111 14.05 -27.27 1.76
CA LEU A 111 15.09 -27.20 2.76
C LEU A 111 14.54 -27.84 4.03
N ASP A 112 15.32 -28.68 4.64
CA ASP A 112 15.05 -29.16 6.00
C ASP A 112 14.80 -27.93 6.88
N GLU A 113 13.81 -28.02 7.79
CA GLU A 113 13.50 -26.93 8.70
C GLU A 113 14.69 -26.66 9.60
N VAL A 114 15.53 -25.71 9.22
CA VAL A 114 16.68 -25.28 10.03
C VAL A 114 16.20 -24.13 10.90
N VAL A 115 15.81 -24.44 12.12
CA VAL A 115 15.64 -23.45 13.16
C VAL A 115 17.00 -23.21 13.80
N VAL A 116 17.66 -22.12 13.42
CA VAL A 116 18.90 -21.68 14.07
C VAL A 116 18.56 -20.55 15.03
N GLU A 117 18.79 -20.82 16.32
CA GLU A 117 18.57 -19.83 17.38
C GLU A 117 19.82 -18.98 17.61
N GLY A 118 19.60 -17.70 17.89
CA GLY A 118 20.54 -16.84 18.59
C GLY A 118 21.36 -15.91 17.74
N HIS A 119 22.69 -16.01 17.87
CA HIS A 119 23.65 -15.02 17.35
C HIS A 119 23.57 -14.82 15.83
N GLU A 120 23.40 -15.89 15.05
CA GLU A 120 23.35 -15.82 13.59
C GLU A 120 22.18 -14.99 13.07
N ALA A 121 20.97 -15.16 13.63
CA ALA A 121 19.81 -14.37 13.24
C ALA A 121 20.00 -12.87 13.51
N ARG A 122 20.61 -12.54 14.65
CA ARG A 122 20.92 -11.16 15.03
C ARG A 122 22.00 -10.57 14.11
N ASP A 123 23.05 -11.30 13.83
CA ASP A 123 24.13 -10.86 12.93
C ASP A 123 23.62 -10.55 11.53
N ILE A 124 22.70 -11.38 11.00
CA ILE A 124 22.07 -11.13 9.70
C ILE A 124 21.30 -9.81 9.73
N VAL A 125 20.48 -9.57 10.78
CA VAL A 125 19.68 -8.33 10.89
C VAL A 125 20.60 -7.12 11.03
N LEU A 126 21.63 -7.17 11.87
CA LEU A 126 22.58 -6.05 12.03
C LEU A 126 23.32 -5.75 10.72
N LYS A 127 23.81 -6.77 10.03
CA LYS A 127 24.42 -6.59 8.69
C LYS A 127 23.43 -6.01 7.66
N ALA A 128 22.16 -6.38 7.75
CA ALA A 128 21.12 -5.82 6.87
C ALA A 128 20.87 -4.33 7.19
N ILE A 129 20.88 -3.95 8.46
CA ILE A 129 20.78 -2.55 8.90
C ILE A 129 21.95 -1.72 8.36
N ASP A 130 23.16 -2.21 8.46
CA ASP A 130 24.37 -1.55 7.94
C ASP A 130 24.34 -1.36 6.42
N ARG A 131 23.57 -2.20 5.72
CA ARG A 131 23.40 -2.14 4.26
C ARG A 131 22.26 -1.24 3.79
N ILE A 132 21.46 -0.66 4.70
CA ILE A 132 20.33 0.20 4.33
C ILE A 132 20.79 1.34 3.43
N GLU A 133 21.85 2.04 3.78
CA GLU A 133 22.37 3.17 2.97
C GLU A 133 22.81 2.75 1.56
N ARG A 134 23.26 1.51 1.39
CA ARG A 134 23.67 0.98 0.09
C ARG A 134 22.49 0.47 -0.75
N ASN A 135 21.51 -0.14 -0.07
CA ASN A 135 20.42 -0.86 -0.73
C ASN A 135 19.23 0.02 -1.06
N TYR A 136 19.07 1.19 -0.39
CA TYR A 136 17.90 2.06 -0.54
C TYR A 136 18.29 3.43 -1.10
N PRO A 137 17.31 4.22 -1.61
CA PRO A 137 17.61 5.53 -2.19
C PRO A 137 18.30 6.47 -1.20
N ASN A 138 19.42 7.06 -1.62
CA ASN A 138 20.15 8.07 -0.85
C ASN A 138 19.72 9.49 -1.20
N ASN A 139 19.12 9.67 -2.36
CA ASN A 139 18.60 10.96 -2.84
C ASN A 139 17.10 11.05 -2.63
N PRO A 140 16.55 12.27 -2.53
CA PRO A 140 15.13 12.47 -2.51
C PRO A 140 14.45 11.91 -3.77
N ASN A 141 13.24 11.42 -3.59
CA ASN A 141 12.39 10.95 -4.68
C ASN A 141 10.94 11.41 -4.47
N LEU A 142 10.21 11.53 -5.56
CA LEU A 142 8.78 11.81 -5.58
C LEU A 142 8.06 10.55 -6.04
N MET A 143 7.24 10.01 -5.17
CA MET A 143 6.42 8.83 -5.44
C MET A 143 4.97 9.25 -5.60
N ARG A 144 4.29 8.68 -6.59
CA ARG A 144 2.83 8.70 -6.66
C ARG A 144 2.29 7.45 -6.00
N GLY A 145 1.30 7.59 -5.15
CA GLY A 145 0.69 6.47 -4.45
C GLY A 145 -0.83 6.53 -4.48
N PHE A 146 -1.46 5.36 -4.47
CA PHE A 146 -2.88 5.24 -4.17
C PHE A 146 -3.04 4.81 -2.71
N TYR A 147 -3.79 5.60 -1.95
CA TYR A 147 -4.11 5.36 -0.54
C TYR A 147 -5.59 5.05 -0.38
N ARG A 148 -5.90 4.04 0.41
CA ARG A 148 -7.27 3.68 0.81
C ARG A 148 -7.35 3.49 2.31
N GLU A 149 -8.38 4.05 2.92
CA GLU A 149 -8.76 3.83 4.30
C GLU A 149 -10.22 3.35 4.37
N THR A 150 -10.44 2.24 5.02
CA THR A 150 -11.77 1.68 5.23
C THR A 150 -12.02 1.45 6.71
N VAL A 151 -13.24 1.74 7.14
CA VAL A 151 -13.72 1.47 8.49
C VAL A 151 -14.94 0.56 8.40
N GLN A 152 -14.84 -0.60 9.04
CA GLN A 152 -15.96 -1.51 9.21
C GLN A 152 -16.43 -1.54 10.67
N LYS A 153 -17.72 -1.64 10.86
CA LYS A 153 -18.37 -1.90 12.14
C LYS A 153 -19.19 -3.18 12.02
N ARG A 154 -18.87 -4.20 12.81
CA ARG A 154 -19.53 -5.52 12.71
C ARG A 154 -19.58 -6.03 11.27
N GLN A 155 -18.44 -6.04 10.57
CA GLN A 155 -18.26 -6.48 9.17
C GLN A 155 -18.97 -5.62 8.10
N ARG A 156 -19.57 -4.50 8.46
CA ARG A 156 -20.22 -3.59 7.53
C ARG A 156 -19.40 -2.32 7.36
N PHE A 157 -19.11 -1.94 6.14
CA PHE A 157 -18.43 -0.69 5.84
C PHE A 157 -19.28 0.50 6.31
N ILE A 158 -18.65 1.39 7.05
CA ILE A 158 -19.25 2.62 7.55
C ILE A 158 -18.53 3.88 7.07
N SER A 159 -17.26 3.74 6.67
CA SER A 159 -16.46 4.81 6.06
C SER A 159 -15.50 4.20 5.04
N ILE A 160 -15.37 4.85 3.90
CA ILE A 160 -14.42 4.54 2.85
C ILE A 160 -13.85 5.88 2.38
N ALA A 161 -12.53 6.02 2.38
CA ALA A 161 -11.85 7.18 1.83
C ALA A 161 -10.67 6.70 0.99
N GLU A 162 -10.54 7.24 -0.21
CA GLU A 162 -9.53 6.86 -1.19
C GLU A 162 -8.89 8.11 -1.77
N GLY A 163 -7.61 8.05 -2.13
CA GLY A 163 -6.92 9.16 -2.76
C GLY A 163 -5.66 8.77 -3.50
N VAL A 164 -5.35 9.55 -4.52
CA VAL A 164 -4.05 9.59 -5.17
C VAL A 164 -3.25 10.70 -4.53
N VAL A 165 -2.04 10.38 -4.12
CA VAL A 165 -1.15 11.27 -3.37
C VAL A 165 0.23 11.32 -4.00
N ASP A 166 0.86 12.48 -3.93
CA ASP A 166 2.29 12.61 -4.15
C ASP A 166 3.01 12.57 -2.80
N ILE A 167 4.09 11.82 -2.74
CA ILE A 167 4.89 11.57 -1.57
C ILE A 167 6.32 11.99 -1.87
N TYR A 168 6.76 13.07 -1.27
CA TYR A 168 8.16 13.42 -1.25
C TYR A 168 8.85 12.63 -0.14
N LYS A 169 9.84 11.83 -0.50
CA LYS A 169 10.62 11.04 0.45
C LYS A 169 12.08 11.38 0.35
N THR A 170 12.67 11.75 1.47
CA THR A 170 14.13 11.98 1.59
C THR A 170 14.88 10.66 1.56
N GLY A 171 16.20 10.69 1.37
CA GLY A 171 17.03 9.47 1.39
C GLY A 171 16.94 8.71 2.71
N TYR A 172 17.18 7.42 2.67
CA TYR A 172 17.14 6.51 3.82
C TYR A 172 18.28 6.70 4.83
N GLN A 173 19.25 7.57 4.52
CA GLN A 173 20.29 8.00 5.46
C GLN A 173 19.74 8.94 6.55
N LYS A 174 18.58 9.57 6.30
CA LYS A 174 17.94 10.52 7.22
C LYS A 174 16.61 9.92 7.67
N SER A 175 16.46 9.68 8.97
CA SER A 175 15.27 9.02 9.49
C SER A 175 14.00 9.84 9.28
N ASP A 176 13.92 11.05 9.74
CA ASP A 176 12.66 11.81 9.85
C ASP A 176 12.61 13.13 9.08
N ALA A 177 13.68 13.49 8.39
CA ALA A 177 13.84 14.83 7.89
C ALA A 177 13.02 15.11 6.63
N GLY A 178 11.79 15.57 6.81
CA GLY A 178 11.11 16.33 5.79
C GLY A 178 10.37 15.54 4.72
N ASP A 179 10.02 14.28 4.95
CA ASP A 179 9.06 13.56 4.12
C ASP A 179 7.71 14.28 4.14
N GLY A 180 7.05 14.37 3.00
CA GLY A 180 5.81 15.09 2.88
C GLY A 180 4.81 14.37 1.97
N VAL A 181 3.53 14.59 2.23
CA VAL A 181 2.43 14.04 1.43
C VAL A 181 1.54 15.16 0.94
N LYS A 182 1.15 15.11 -0.32
CA LYS A 182 0.16 15.99 -0.93
C LYS A 182 -0.95 15.15 -1.54
N ILE A 183 -2.20 15.47 -1.22
CA ILE A 183 -3.36 14.87 -1.86
C ILE A 183 -3.54 15.53 -3.23
N LEU A 184 -3.55 14.74 -4.30
CA LEU A 184 -3.83 15.22 -5.66
C LEU A 184 -5.32 15.18 -5.95
N LYS A 185 -5.94 14.03 -5.66
CA LYS A 185 -7.38 13.85 -5.72
C LYS A 185 -7.81 12.75 -4.76
N GLY A 186 -9.05 12.81 -4.33
CA GLY A 186 -9.56 11.80 -3.42
C GLY A 186 -11.08 11.87 -3.30
N ARG A 187 -11.65 10.78 -2.84
CA ARG A 187 -13.08 10.63 -2.65
C ARG A 187 -13.40 9.91 -1.36
N ARG A 188 -14.60 10.16 -0.84
CA ARG A 188 -15.07 9.58 0.42
C ARG A 188 -16.51 9.16 0.37
N LEU A 189 -16.85 8.16 1.18
CA LEU A 189 -18.20 7.70 1.39
C LEU A 189 -18.41 7.40 2.88
N LEU A 190 -19.48 7.93 3.48
CA LEU A 190 -19.78 7.76 4.90
C LEU A 190 -21.21 7.26 5.09
N SER A 191 -21.38 6.29 5.97
CA SER A 191 -22.72 5.86 6.41
C SER A 191 -23.47 7.00 7.11
N GLN A 192 -24.68 7.29 6.64
CA GLN A 192 -25.56 8.34 7.21
C GLN A 192 -26.28 7.90 8.50
N ARG A 193 -26.04 6.68 9.00
CA ARG A 193 -26.68 6.21 10.23
C ARG A 193 -26.04 6.84 11.46
N ALA A 194 -26.82 7.49 12.32
CA ALA A 194 -26.35 8.05 13.58
C ALA A 194 -25.66 7.01 14.49
N SER A 195 -26.05 5.71 14.38
CA SER A 195 -25.41 4.61 15.11
C SER A 195 -24.01 4.25 14.59
N ASP A 196 -23.60 4.73 13.42
CA ASP A 196 -22.34 4.38 12.76
C ASP A 196 -21.21 5.37 13.05
N THR A 197 -21.46 6.34 13.91
CA THR A 197 -20.42 7.29 14.33
C THR A 197 -19.24 6.54 14.94
N LEU A 198 -18.06 6.73 14.36
CA LEU A 198 -16.81 6.25 14.93
C LEU A 198 -16.50 7.07 16.18
N ALA A 199 -16.35 6.38 17.30
CA ALA A 199 -16.08 7.01 18.60
C ALA A 199 -14.66 7.56 18.72
N VAL A 200 -13.80 7.19 17.79
CA VAL A 200 -12.37 7.47 17.81
C VAL A 200 -12.01 8.11 16.48
N LYS A 201 -11.38 9.28 16.51
CA LYS A 201 -10.79 9.89 15.31
C LYS A 201 -9.45 9.23 15.03
N LEU A 202 -9.31 8.64 13.87
CA LEU A 202 -8.03 8.22 13.35
C LEU A 202 -7.27 9.42 12.84
N GLN A 203 -6.03 9.51 13.22
CA GLN A 203 -5.10 10.52 12.74
C GLN A 203 -4.06 9.87 11.85
N GLY A 204 -3.50 10.63 10.91
CA GLY A 204 -2.38 10.23 10.10
C GLY A 204 -2.71 10.01 8.64
N GLY A 205 -3.87 9.44 8.27
CA GLY A 205 -4.24 9.24 6.86
C GLY A 205 -3.07 8.73 6.01
N PRO A 206 -2.81 9.30 4.82
CA PRO A 206 -1.71 8.85 3.95
C PRO A 206 -0.30 9.17 4.47
N VAL A 207 -0.14 9.92 5.57
CA VAL A 207 1.16 10.10 6.24
C VAL A 207 1.50 8.91 7.13
N LEU A 208 0.50 8.31 7.75
CA LEU A 208 0.70 7.21 8.70
C LEU A 208 1.46 6.01 8.11
N PRO A 209 1.10 5.50 6.92
CA PRO A 209 1.87 4.45 6.28
C PRO A 209 3.33 4.81 6.01
N ILE A 210 3.64 6.10 5.78
CA ILE A 210 5.00 6.55 5.46
C ILE A 210 5.85 6.61 6.72
N ILE A 211 5.32 7.16 7.82
CA ILE A 211 6.04 7.22 9.09
C ILE A 211 6.22 5.85 9.74
N LEU A 212 5.51 4.82 9.27
CA LEU A 212 5.67 3.42 9.66
C LEU A 212 6.55 2.62 8.69
N ASP A 213 7.27 3.27 7.78
CA ASP A 213 8.33 2.63 7.00
C ASP A 213 9.51 2.30 7.92
N VAL A 214 9.47 1.12 8.53
CA VAL A 214 10.39 0.66 9.57
C VAL A 214 11.86 0.68 9.11
N VAL A 215 12.10 0.48 7.81
CA VAL A 215 13.46 0.50 7.25
C VAL A 215 14.03 1.91 7.25
N LYS A 216 13.19 2.91 7.05
CA LYS A 216 13.60 4.31 7.13
C LYS A 216 13.57 4.82 8.56
N GLU A 217 12.47 4.57 9.29
CA GLU A 217 12.26 4.97 10.68
C GLU A 217 12.82 3.90 11.62
N ARG A 218 14.15 3.82 11.67
CA ARG A 218 14.89 2.76 12.41
C ARG A 218 14.56 2.71 13.90
N ASP A 219 14.16 3.84 14.48
CA ASP A 219 13.82 3.94 15.91
C ASP A 219 12.57 3.15 16.29
N ILE A 220 11.79 2.69 15.30
CA ILE A 220 10.64 1.81 15.56
C ILE A 220 11.11 0.41 15.97
N LEU A 221 12.21 -0.10 15.35
CA LEU A 221 12.66 -1.48 15.55
C LEU A 221 14.12 -1.71 15.13
N LEU A 222 14.60 -1.09 14.06
CA LEU A 222 15.85 -1.44 13.38
C LEU A 222 17.05 -0.62 13.88
N ASN A 223 17.17 -0.48 15.20
CA ASN A 223 18.38 -0.04 15.88
C ASN A 223 18.81 -1.07 16.94
N GLU A 224 20.04 -0.99 17.42
CA GLU A 224 20.61 -1.97 18.33
C GLU A 224 19.90 -2.01 19.69
N GLU A 225 19.48 -0.87 20.22
CA GLU A 225 18.75 -0.75 21.47
C GLU A 225 17.38 -1.46 21.39
N GLU A 226 16.58 -1.11 20.37
CA GLU A 226 15.28 -1.75 20.17
C GLU A 226 15.41 -3.26 19.91
N LEU A 227 16.32 -3.67 19.02
CA LEU A 227 16.55 -5.09 18.72
C LEU A 227 16.99 -5.87 19.96
N SER A 228 17.65 -5.24 20.94
CA SER A 228 18.04 -5.90 22.19
C SER A 228 16.85 -6.42 22.99
N LYS A 229 15.66 -5.88 22.77
CA LYS A 229 14.40 -6.24 23.47
C LYS A 229 13.74 -7.50 22.91
N TYR A 230 14.31 -8.08 21.83
CA TYR A 230 13.73 -9.22 21.13
C TYR A 230 14.64 -10.44 21.09
N THR A 231 14.02 -11.62 21.09
CA THR A 231 14.62 -12.87 20.63
C THR A 231 14.40 -12.95 19.13
N LEU A 232 15.48 -13.18 18.38
CA LEU A 232 15.48 -13.33 16.92
C LEU A 232 15.75 -14.79 16.57
N ARG A 233 14.96 -15.39 15.65
CA ARG A 233 15.09 -16.78 15.19
C ARG A 233 14.99 -16.85 13.69
N LEU A 234 15.91 -17.57 13.06
CA LEU A 234 15.79 -17.91 11.67
C LEU A 234 14.68 -18.94 11.47
N ARG A 235 13.86 -18.74 10.45
CA ARG A 235 12.83 -19.66 9.99
C ARG A 235 13.16 -20.18 8.60
N THR A 236 12.38 -21.13 8.12
CA THR A 236 12.52 -21.66 6.76
C THR A 236 12.59 -20.50 5.75
N PRO A 237 13.63 -20.47 4.91
CA PRO A 237 13.77 -19.43 3.90
C PRO A 237 12.61 -19.45 2.90
N GLU A 238 12.27 -18.27 2.36
CA GLU A 238 11.24 -18.13 1.35
C GLU A 238 11.79 -17.45 0.09
N MET A 239 11.14 -17.66 -1.05
CA MET A 239 11.50 -17.02 -2.32
C MET A 239 10.71 -15.73 -2.51
N MET A 240 11.36 -14.67 -2.95
CA MET A 240 10.74 -13.43 -3.41
C MET A 240 11.53 -12.86 -4.59
N ASP A 241 10.86 -12.51 -5.67
CA ASP A 241 11.49 -12.01 -6.90
C ASP A 241 12.60 -12.90 -7.46
N GLY A 242 12.44 -14.23 -7.33
CA GLY A 242 13.43 -15.22 -7.78
C GLY A 242 14.67 -15.31 -6.90
N ARG A 243 14.71 -14.64 -5.75
CA ARG A 243 15.81 -14.63 -4.79
C ARG A 243 15.40 -15.19 -3.45
N MET A 244 16.33 -15.91 -2.82
CA MET A 244 16.13 -16.52 -1.51
C MET A 244 16.18 -15.46 -0.42
N GLN A 245 15.23 -15.52 0.51
CA GLN A 245 15.14 -14.62 1.66
C GLN A 245 15.52 -15.35 2.94
N TYR A 246 16.30 -14.71 3.80
CA TYR A 246 16.29 -15.03 5.21
C TYR A 246 14.95 -14.59 5.80
N VAL A 247 14.32 -15.47 6.57
CA VAL A 247 13.11 -15.17 7.33
C VAL A 247 13.49 -15.12 8.80
N VAL A 248 13.51 -13.93 9.38
CA VAL A 248 13.84 -13.72 10.78
C VAL A 248 12.57 -13.41 11.55
N GLU A 249 12.19 -14.32 12.43
CA GLU A 249 11.09 -14.10 13.37
C GLU A 249 11.61 -13.37 14.61
N LEU A 250 10.84 -12.37 15.05
CA LEU A 250 11.13 -11.62 16.27
C LEU A 250 10.00 -11.77 17.28
N THR A 251 10.38 -11.98 18.56
CA THR A 251 9.45 -12.08 19.69
C THR A 251 10.01 -11.29 20.87
N PRO A 252 9.17 -10.53 21.62
CA PRO A 252 9.62 -9.82 22.80
C PRO A 252 10.25 -10.75 23.83
N ARG A 253 11.36 -10.34 24.43
CA ARG A 253 12.00 -11.05 25.55
C ARG A 253 12.01 -10.26 26.85
N VAL A 254 11.57 -8.99 26.79
CA VAL A 254 11.49 -8.08 27.92
C VAL A 254 10.10 -7.47 28.00
N THR A 255 9.80 -6.85 29.13
CA THR A 255 8.57 -6.08 29.32
C THR A 255 8.93 -4.60 29.41
N GLU A 256 8.37 -3.80 28.48
CA GLU A 256 8.55 -2.36 28.43
C GLU A 256 7.31 -1.62 28.93
N THR A 257 7.41 -0.28 29.05
CA THR A 257 6.28 0.59 29.37
C THR A 257 5.27 0.71 28.23
N TYR A 258 5.66 0.39 27.00
CA TYR A 258 4.86 0.36 25.79
C TYR A 258 4.72 -1.08 25.25
N ALA A 259 3.84 -1.29 24.27
CA ALA A 259 3.69 -2.59 23.63
C ALA A 259 4.80 -2.82 22.59
N LEU A 260 5.42 -3.99 22.65
CA LEU A 260 6.47 -4.41 21.73
C LEU A 260 5.88 -5.09 20.48
N TRP A 261 6.67 -5.19 19.43
CA TRP A 261 6.30 -5.85 18.19
C TRP A 261 6.61 -7.35 18.24
N THR A 262 5.86 -8.13 17.50
CA THR A 262 6.15 -9.52 17.13
C THR A 262 5.95 -9.67 15.64
N GLY A 263 6.67 -10.58 14.99
CA GLY A 263 6.49 -10.76 13.53
C GLY A 263 7.70 -11.29 12.80
N ARG A 264 7.85 -10.93 11.53
CA ARG A 264 8.88 -11.43 10.64
C ARG A 264 9.50 -10.33 9.80
N LEU A 265 10.83 -10.44 9.63
CA LEU A 265 11.64 -9.64 8.72
C LEU A 265 12.11 -10.58 7.61
N TYR A 266 11.92 -10.16 6.35
CA TYR A 266 12.38 -10.88 5.17
C TYR A 266 13.56 -10.12 4.59
N ILE A 267 14.69 -10.77 4.46
CA ILE A 267 15.98 -10.17 4.09
C ILE A 267 16.55 -10.95 2.91
N ASP A 268 16.79 -10.28 1.81
CA ASP A 268 17.42 -10.86 0.63
C ASP A 268 18.82 -11.40 0.97
N ARG A 269 19.10 -12.66 0.63
CA ARG A 269 20.36 -13.31 1.00
C ARG A 269 21.61 -12.73 0.33
N GLU A 270 21.46 -12.17 -0.86
CA GLU A 270 22.58 -11.66 -1.65
C GLU A 270 22.90 -10.21 -1.28
N THR A 271 21.88 -9.37 -1.23
CA THR A 271 22.04 -7.93 -1.01
C THR A 271 21.95 -7.52 0.45
N LEU A 272 21.32 -8.34 1.30
CA LEU A 272 20.93 -8.04 2.66
C LEU A 272 19.94 -6.85 2.74
N ALA A 273 19.12 -6.64 1.70
CA ALA A 273 18.03 -5.70 1.74
C ALA A 273 16.80 -6.29 2.46
N PHE A 274 16.11 -5.50 3.26
CA PHE A 274 14.79 -5.87 3.76
C PHE A 274 13.79 -5.80 2.60
N THR A 275 13.16 -6.90 2.26
CA THR A 275 12.23 -6.99 1.13
C THR A 275 10.78 -7.02 1.57
N LYS A 276 10.55 -7.47 2.81
CA LYS A 276 9.22 -7.44 3.43
C LYS A 276 9.34 -7.38 4.95
N ILE A 277 8.40 -6.71 5.57
CA ILE A 277 8.26 -6.60 7.03
C ILE A 277 6.80 -6.87 7.38
N ASP A 278 6.56 -7.88 8.20
CA ASP A 278 5.24 -8.21 8.76
C ASP A 278 5.32 -8.16 10.28
N LEU A 279 4.69 -7.17 10.87
CA LEU A 279 4.71 -6.93 12.32
C LEU A 279 3.29 -6.85 12.89
N SER A 280 3.15 -7.26 14.14
CA SER A 280 1.94 -7.05 14.94
C SER A 280 2.34 -6.65 16.35
N LEU A 281 1.58 -5.75 16.98
CA LEU A 281 1.82 -5.43 18.38
C LEU A 281 1.45 -6.64 19.27
N ASP A 282 2.26 -6.87 20.27
CA ASP A 282 1.95 -7.86 21.32
C ASP A 282 0.72 -7.41 22.13
N MET A 283 -0.34 -8.22 22.07
CA MET A 283 -1.63 -7.93 22.71
C MET A 283 -1.74 -8.43 24.16
N HIS A 284 -0.67 -8.96 24.76
CA HIS A 284 -0.71 -9.46 26.15
C HIS A 284 -1.09 -8.35 27.15
N ASN A 285 -0.71 -7.09 26.87
CA ASN A 285 -1.11 -5.96 27.70
C ASN A 285 -1.96 -4.95 26.89
N PRO A 286 -3.31 -5.10 26.88
CA PRO A 286 -4.20 -4.22 26.14
C PRO A 286 -4.14 -2.74 26.57
N GLY A 287 -3.70 -2.45 27.80
CA GLY A 287 -3.50 -1.08 28.29
C GLY A 287 -2.44 -0.35 27.50
N LYS A 288 -1.25 -0.94 27.41
CA LYS A 288 -0.12 -0.39 26.65
C LYS A 288 -0.45 -0.19 25.16
N VAL A 289 -1.10 -1.19 24.55
CA VAL A 289 -1.57 -1.09 23.17
C VAL A 289 -2.57 0.05 22.99
N THR A 290 -3.48 0.22 23.94
CA THR A 290 -4.45 1.32 23.92
C THR A 290 -3.78 2.69 23.92
N GLU A 291 -2.76 2.89 24.72
CA GLU A 291 -1.99 4.15 24.79
C GLU A 291 -1.26 4.46 23.48
N MET A 292 -0.76 3.44 22.79
CA MET A 292 -0.13 3.60 21.48
C MET A 292 -1.14 3.99 20.37
N ILE A 293 -2.37 3.45 20.44
CA ILE A 293 -3.39 3.70 19.42
C ILE A 293 -4.16 5.01 19.68
N LEU A 294 -4.46 5.32 20.95
CA LEU A 294 -5.35 6.40 21.34
C LEU A 294 -4.65 7.47 22.18
N ARG A 295 -4.58 8.70 21.68
CA ARG A 295 -4.17 9.85 22.49
C ARG A 295 -5.18 10.24 23.57
N LYS A 296 -6.47 10.20 23.24
CA LYS A 296 -7.57 10.52 24.15
C LYS A 296 -8.79 9.66 23.83
N LYS A 297 -9.48 9.18 24.86
CA LYS A 297 -10.77 8.49 24.75
C LYS A 297 -11.81 9.14 25.67
N PRO A 298 -13.10 9.15 25.31
CA PRO A 298 -14.17 9.57 26.21
C PRO A 298 -14.17 8.70 27.46
N PHE A 299 -14.41 9.29 28.63
CA PHE A 299 -14.43 8.57 29.91
C PHE A 299 -15.48 7.45 29.95
N SER A 300 -16.58 7.62 29.19
CA SER A 300 -17.67 6.64 29.08
C SER A 300 -17.35 5.47 28.12
N LEU A 301 -16.22 5.50 27.42
CA LEU A 301 -15.82 4.50 26.42
C LEU A 301 -14.79 3.53 27.01
N ARG A 302 -15.12 2.26 27.01
CA ARG A 302 -14.16 1.17 27.21
C ARG A 302 -13.65 0.72 25.83
N PHE A 303 -12.38 0.94 25.57
CA PHE A 303 -11.68 0.53 24.34
C PHE A 303 -10.88 -0.74 24.63
N THR A 304 -11.00 -1.75 23.79
CA THR A 304 -10.25 -3.00 23.88
C THR A 304 -9.60 -3.28 22.52
N PRO A 305 -8.28 -3.12 22.38
CA PRO A 305 -7.56 -3.47 21.15
C PRO A 305 -7.55 -5.01 20.98
N HIS A 306 -7.61 -5.46 19.73
CA HIS A 306 -7.50 -6.87 19.36
C HIS A 306 -6.37 -7.11 18.37
N GLU A 307 -6.03 -6.12 17.57
CA GLU A 307 -4.94 -6.20 16.59
C GLU A 307 -4.46 -4.80 16.24
N LEU A 308 -3.15 -4.63 16.11
CA LEU A 308 -2.50 -3.60 15.34
C LEU A 308 -1.38 -4.29 14.57
N SER A 309 -1.52 -4.37 13.26
CA SER A 309 -0.53 -5.00 12.39
C SER A 309 -0.07 -4.07 11.28
N LEU A 310 1.17 -4.27 10.86
CA LEU A 310 1.88 -3.53 9.83
C LEU A 310 2.49 -4.52 8.85
N THR A 311 2.20 -4.36 7.58
CA THR A 311 2.92 -5.00 6.47
C THR A 311 3.55 -3.93 5.61
N ALA A 312 4.84 -4.05 5.32
CA ALA A 312 5.55 -3.23 4.34
C ALA A 312 6.27 -4.13 3.35
N ASP A 313 6.00 -3.94 2.06
CA ASP A 313 6.66 -4.66 0.96
C ASP A 313 7.55 -3.69 0.18
N TYR A 314 8.74 -4.17 -0.18
CA TYR A 314 9.74 -3.43 -0.94
C TYR A 314 10.07 -4.19 -2.22
N THR A 315 10.31 -3.47 -3.30
CA THR A 315 10.75 -4.03 -4.58
C THR A 315 12.14 -3.54 -4.92
N THR A 316 12.96 -4.41 -5.53
CA THR A 316 14.31 -4.05 -5.99
C THR A 316 14.31 -3.92 -7.50
N ASP A 317 14.70 -2.75 -7.98
CA ASP A 317 14.90 -2.45 -9.40
C ASP A 317 16.24 -1.73 -9.60
N GLY A 318 17.04 -2.18 -10.57
CA GLY A 318 18.37 -1.63 -10.82
C GLY A 318 19.32 -1.68 -9.62
N GLY A 319 19.16 -2.69 -8.73
CA GLY A 319 19.98 -2.84 -7.52
C GLY A 319 19.58 -1.92 -6.35
N VAL A 320 18.51 -1.14 -6.47
CA VAL A 320 18.00 -0.27 -5.42
C VAL A 320 16.64 -0.76 -4.95
N THR A 321 16.50 -0.97 -3.65
CA THR A 321 15.29 -1.44 -2.99
C THR A 321 14.43 -0.24 -2.55
N ARG A 322 13.12 -0.30 -2.82
CA ARG A 322 12.20 0.82 -2.59
C ARG A 322 10.89 0.34 -2.01
N LEU A 323 10.29 1.13 -1.14
CA LEU A 323 8.94 0.88 -0.63
C LEU A 323 7.95 0.77 -1.81
N ASN A 324 7.18 -0.32 -1.85
CA ASN A 324 6.19 -0.58 -2.89
C ASN A 324 4.77 -0.55 -2.32
N TYR A 325 4.57 -1.19 -1.18
CA TYR A 325 3.26 -1.29 -0.55
C TYR A 325 3.40 -1.23 0.96
N ILE A 326 2.41 -0.62 1.61
CA ILE A 326 2.32 -0.62 3.08
C ILE A 326 0.86 -0.73 3.49
N ARG A 327 0.60 -1.51 4.53
CA ARG A 327 -0.75 -1.77 5.06
C ARG A 327 -0.74 -1.79 6.57
N ASN A 328 -1.74 -1.12 7.17
CA ASN A 328 -1.99 -1.18 8.59
C ASN A 328 -3.39 -1.71 8.85
N ILE A 329 -3.53 -2.58 9.83
CA ILE A 329 -4.83 -3.07 10.31
C ILE A 329 -4.95 -2.75 11.78
N ILE A 330 -6.06 -2.15 12.19
CA ILE A 330 -6.39 -1.89 13.58
C ILE A 330 -7.74 -2.51 13.86
N ARG A 331 -7.80 -3.53 14.73
CA ARG A 331 -9.04 -4.14 15.18
C ARG A 331 -9.24 -3.87 16.66
N PHE A 332 -10.42 -3.41 17.01
CA PHE A 332 -10.74 -3.09 18.39
C PHE A 332 -12.23 -3.22 18.66
N ARG A 333 -12.57 -3.30 19.94
CA ARG A 333 -13.95 -3.27 20.45
C ARG A 333 -14.18 -2.00 21.26
N CYS A 334 -15.29 -1.36 20.98
CA CYS A 334 -15.84 -0.26 21.78
C CYS A 334 -17.04 -0.71 22.58
N ASP A 335 -17.03 -0.40 23.88
CA ASP A 335 -18.10 -0.65 24.81
C ASP A 335 -18.46 0.67 25.53
N TRP A 336 -19.70 1.12 25.37
CA TRP A 336 -20.18 2.36 25.97
C TRP A 336 -20.97 2.07 27.24
N LYS A 337 -20.64 2.69 28.34
CA LYS A 337 -21.32 2.48 29.66
C LYS A 337 -22.85 2.61 29.62
N ARG A 338 -23.40 3.30 28.60
CA ARG A 338 -24.84 3.55 28.42
C ARG A 338 -25.47 2.84 27.22
N ARG A 339 -24.74 1.97 26.51
CA ARG A 339 -25.28 1.23 25.35
C ARG A 339 -25.27 -0.27 25.66
N LEU A 340 -26.36 -0.95 25.33
CA LEU A 340 -26.55 -2.38 25.56
C LEU A 340 -25.63 -3.26 24.69
N PHE A 341 -25.11 -2.75 23.59
CA PHE A 341 -24.36 -3.56 22.62
C PHE A 341 -22.94 -3.03 22.40
N LYS A 342 -21.98 -3.93 22.55
CA LYS A 342 -20.58 -3.74 22.16
C LYS A 342 -20.47 -3.68 20.64
N SER A 343 -19.51 -2.92 20.12
CA SER A 343 -19.26 -2.81 18.68
C SER A 343 -17.82 -3.11 18.37
N ASN A 344 -17.59 -4.07 17.48
CA ASN A 344 -16.27 -4.34 16.91
C ASN A 344 -16.05 -3.46 15.70
N PHE A 345 -14.84 -2.91 15.59
CA PHE A 345 -14.38 -2.11 14.50
C PHE A 345 -13.15 -2.76 13.87
N ASN A 346 -13.07 -2.68 12.56
CA ASN A 346 -11.91 -3.04 11.77
C ASN A 346 -11.57 -1.85 10.88
N ILE A 347 -10.35 -1.36 10.99
CA ILE A 347 -9.83 -0.26 10.22
C ILE A 347 -8.66 -0.79 9.42
N VAL A 348 -8.70 -0.57 8.13
CA VAL A 348 -7.61 -0.94 7.22
C VAL A 348 -7.20 0.33 6.48
N SER A 349 -5.93 0.67 6.58
CA SER A 349 -5.29 1.66 5.73
C SER A 349 -4.21 0.99 4.90
N GLU A 350 -4.21 1.25 3.60
CA GLU A 350 -3.28 0.67 2.67
C GLU A 350 -2.83 1.69 1.63
N MET A 351 -1.59 1.58 1.20
CA MET A 351 -1.03 2.41 0.15
C MET A 351 -0.15 1.57 -0.76
N VAL A 352 -0.33 1.72 -2.07
CA VAL A 352 0.57 1.20 -3.09
C VAL A 352 1.25 2.37 -3.79
N VAL A 353 2.55 2.25 -4.03
CA VAL A 353 3.29 3.19 -4.87
C VAL A 353 3.04 2.82 -6.33
N THR A 354 2.42 3.72 -7.08
CA THR A 354 1.97 3.47 -8.45
C THR A 354 2.92 4.01 -9.51
N ASP A 355 3.73 5.02 -9.17
CA ASP A 355 4.75 5.62 -10.04
C ASP A 355 5.85 6.28 -9.21
N ARG A 356 7.04 6.50 -9.79
CA ARG A 356 8.19 7.11 -9.13
C ARG A 356 8.96 8.02 -10.09
N GLN A 357 9.38 9.17 -9.54
CA GLN A 357 10.29 10.09 -10.18
C GLN A 357 11.53 10.24 -9.30
N GLU A 358 12.70 10.12 -9.90
CA GLU A 358 14.00 10.27 -9.24
C GLU A 358 14.84 11.28 -10.03
N GLY A 359 15.60 12.10 -9.34
CA GLY A 359 16.48 13.08 -9.98
C GLY A 359 16.82 14.26 -9.07
N ALA A 360 17.78 15.05 -9.50
CA ALA A 360 18.29 16.19 -8.73
C ALA A 360 17.28 17.36 -8.60
N ASP A 361 16.28 17.40 -9.49
CA ASP A 361 15.29 18.50 -9.55
C ASP A 361 14.06 18.26 -8.65
N ILE A 362 14.02 17.15 -7.93
CA ILE A 362 12.89 16.83 -7.05
C ILE A 362 12.91 17.77 -5.84
N ARG A 363 11.82 18.51 -5.68
CA ARG A 363 11.67 19.51 -4.61
C ARG A 363 10.68 19.01 -3.54
N PRO A 364 10.92 19.39 -2.27
CA PRO A 364 9.99 19.14 -1.19
C PRO A 364 8.58 19.68 -1.49
N ILE A 365 7.57 18.98 -1.00
CA ILE A 365 6.19 19.45 -1.04
C ILE A 365 6.10 20.70 -0.15
N ARG A 366 5.51 21.77 -0.70
CA ARG A 366 5.35 23.02 0.05
C ARG A 366 4.43 22.81 1.24
N VAL A 367 4.75 23.43 2.38
CA VAL A 367 3.99 23.32 3.64
C VAL A 367 2.49 23.58 3.44
N ARG A 368 2.11 24.58 2.66
CA ARG A 368 0.69 24.90 2.38
C ARG A 368 -0.06 23.81 1.61
N ASP A 369 0.66 22.98 0.84
CA ASP A 369 0.10 21.92 0.00
C ASP A 369 0.18 20.55 0.71
N SER A 370 0.82 20.50 1.90
CA SER A 370 1.08 19.26 2.64
C SER A 370 -0.16 18.79 3.41
N PHE A 371 -0.29 17.49 3.45
CA PHE A 371 -1.19 16.80 4.39
C PHE A 371 -0.40 16.44 5.64
N PHE A 372 -0.88 16.87 6.80
CA PHE A 372 -0.17 16.70 8.06
C PHE A 372 -0.69 15.53 8.89
N ARG A 373 0.16 15.04 9.80
CA ARG A 373 -0.17 13.93 10.71
C ARG A 373 -1.43 14.17 11.58
N HIS A 374 -1.77 15.41 11.86
CA HIS A 374 -2.95 15.78 12.65
C HIS A 374 -4.21 15.98 11.80
N ASP A 375 -4.07 16.03 10.47
CA ASP A 375 -5.20 16.12 9.55
C ASP A 375 -6.00 14.82 9.54
N ASN A 376 -7.28 14.95 9.23
CA ASN A 376 -8.16 13.83 8.98
C ASN A 376 -8.35 13.69 7.46
N PHE A 377 -7.95 12.57 6.90
CA PHE A 377 -8.00 12.33 5.45
C PHE A 377 -9.43 12.47 4.92
N TYR A 378 -10.40 11.97 5.67
CA TYR A 378 -11.81 12.06 5.30
C TYR A 378 -12.27 13.50 5.07
N ASP A 379 -11.77 14.47 5.83
CA ASP A 379 -12.18 15.88 5.74
C ASP A 379 -11.54 16.60 4.54
N LYS A 380 -10.51 16.03 3.94
CA LYS A 380 -9.72 16.60 2.82
C LYS A 380 -10.14 16.09 1.43
N VAL A 381 -11.11 15.19 1.34
CA VAL A 381 -11.54 14.57 0.09
C VAL A 381 -13.02 14.75 -0.17
N ILE A 382 -13.45 14.68 -1.43
CA ILE A 382 -14.83 14.94 -1.86
C ILE A 382 -15.73 13.70 -1.73
N TYR A 383 -17.05 13.88 -1.91
CA TYR A 383 -17.99 12.76 -1.93
C TYR A 383 -17.83 11.90 -3.20
N PHE A 384 -18.26 10.67 -3.07
CA PHE A 384 -18.13 9.59 -4.04
C PHE A 384 -19.25 9.65 -5.09
N ASN A 385 -19.05 10.31 -6.23
CA ASN A 385 -20.11 10.48 -7.24
C ASN A 385 -19.69 10.26 -8.69
N ASP A 386 -18.45 9.97 -8.99
CA ASP A 386 -17.98 9.75 -10.36
C ASP A 386 -17.38 8.34 -10.50
N PRO A 387 -17.94 7.46 -11.37
CA PRO A 387 -17.40 6.12 -11.62
C PRO A 387 -16.02 6.15 -12.29
N ASP A 388 -15.76 7.15 -13.16
CA ASP A 388 -14.48 7.29 -13.88
C ASP A 388 -13.49 8.19 -13.16
N PHE A 389 -13.72 8.44 -11.87
CA PHE A 389 -12.96 9.38 -11.06
C PHE A 389 -11.43 9.17 -11.13
N TRP A 390 -10.97 7.96 -11.24
CA TRP A 390 -9.54 7.67 -11.24
C TRP A 390 -8.88 7.92 -12.59
N GLY A 391 -9.59 7.82 -13.71
CA GLY A 391 -9.05 8.06 -15.06
C GLY A 391 -7.80 7.22 -15.33
N SER A 392 -6.67 7.88 -15.59
CA SER A 392 -5.38 7.25 -15.87
C SER A 392 -4.63 6.70 -14.66
N GLU A 393 -5.08 7.01 -13.45
CA GLU A 393 -4.37 6.58 -12.25
C GLU A 393 -4.46 5.07 -12.02
N ASN A 394 -3.35 4.46 -11.62
CA ASN A 394 -3.32 3.11 -11.08
C ASN A 394 -3.83 3.13 -9.64
N ILE A 395 -4.64 2.14 -9.30
CA ILE A 395 -5.27 2.00 -7.97
C ILE A 395 -5.19 0.53 -7.53
N ILE A 396 -5.44 0.29 -6.26
CA ILE A 396 -5.81 -1.06 -5.80
C ILE A 396 -7.28 -1.25 -6.16
N GLU A 397 -7.61 -2.27 -6.95
CA GLU A 397 -9.01 -2.52 -7.31
C GLU A 397 -9.85 -2.79 -6.06
N PRO A 398 -11.09 -2.28 -5.99
CA PRO A 398 -11.97 -2.62 -4.90
C PRO A 398 -12.36 -4.09 -4.95
N THR A 399 -12.37 -4.77 -3.80
CA THR A 399 -12.90 -6.13 -3.70
C THR A 399 -14.41 -6.17 -3.93
N GLU A 400 -14.95 -7.35 -4.26
CA GLU A 400 -16.40 -7.53 -4.39
C GLU A 400 -17.15 -7.11 -3.12
N ASP A 401 -16.61 -7.43 -1.94
CA ASP A 401 -17.20 -7.00 -0.66
C ASP A 401 -17.18 -5.49 -0.47
N LEU A 402 -16.11 -4.82 -0.90
CA LEU A 402 -16.01 -3.36 -0.85
C LEU A 402 -17.02 -2.72 -1.80
N LEU A 403 -17.18 -3.23 -3.02
CA LEU A 403 -18.18 -2.77 -4.00
C LEU A 403 -19.60 -2.90 -3.44
N LYS A 404 -19.96 -4.08 -2.89
CA LYS A 404 -21.23 -4.29 -2.20
C LYS A 404 -21.46 -3.31 -1.03
N GLY A 405 -20.37 -2.99 -0.32
CA GLY A 405 -20.38 -1.99 0.78
C GLY A 405 -20.66 -0.59 0.27
N ILE A 406 -20.01 -0.17 -0.81
CA ILE A 406 -20.23 1.11 -1.50
C ILE A 406 -21.68 1.25 -1.90
N ASP A 407 -22.24 0.25 -2.58
CA ASP A 407 -23.62 0.27 -3.06
C ASP A 407 -24.64 0.36 -1.91
N LYS A 408 -24.41 -0.37 -0.82
CA LYS A 408 -25.26 -0.30 0.37
C LYS A 408 -25.26 1.07 1.05
N ILE A 409 -24.11 1.77 1.03
CA ILE A 409 -24.04 3.12 1.60
C ILE A 409 -24.73 4.11 0.65
N LYS A 410 -24.45 4.03 -0.69
CA LYS A 410 -25.07 4.91 -1.70
C LYS A 410 -26.59 4.83 -1.72
N LYS A 411 -27.17 3.62 -1.75
CA LYS A 411 -28.64 3.42 -1.73
C LYS A 411 -29.28 4.14 -0.56
N LYS A 412 -28.67 4.12 0.62
CA LYS A 412 -29.19 4.79 1.82
C LYS A 412 -29.00 6.31 1.84
N MET A 413 -28.18 6.86 0.94
CA MET A 413 -28.08 8.31 0.75
C MET A 413 -29.19 8.84 -0.16
N ILE A 414 -29.70 8.00 -1.07
CA ILE A 414 -30.76 8.36 -2.04
C ILE A 414 -32.15 8.24 -1.37
N ASP A 415 -32.34 7.28 -0.46
CA ASP A 415 -33.59 7.00 0.23
C ASP A 415 -33.94 8.02 1.36
N LYS A 416 -33.20 9.12 1.46
CA LYS A 416 -33.41 10.26 2.35
C LYS A 416 -33.59 11.56 1.58
#